data_f1347c61fdb1c6e37b6dd4035c5bf0b3
#
_entry.id   f1347c61fdb1c6e37b6dd4035c5bf0b3
#
_cell.length_a   1.000
_cell.length_b   1.000
_cell.length_c   1.000
_cell.angle_alpha   90.00
_cell.angle_beta   90.00
_cell.angle_gamma   90.00
#
_symmetry.space_group_name_H-M   'P 1'
#
loop_
_entity.id
_entity.type
_entity.pdbx_description
1 polymer ?
#
loop_
_entity_poly.entity_id
_entity_poly.type
_entity_poly.pdbx_seq_one_letter_code
_entity_poly.pdbx_strand_id
1 'polypeptide(L)'
;DYANFPKMTKIKNQMKVSEMVQVNDITLTSTCEHHFVTIDGNVAMAYYPKDWVIGLSKINRIVAFFAQRPQVQERLTEQLLTAFQTILEKDDVAVYVNATHFCVTARGVKDTHSYTVTSAYGGVFLEDRETRKEFLSSIQK
;
A
#
# COMPACT_ATOMS: atom_id res chain seq x y z
N ASP A 1 -0.18 -5.73 -16.13
CA ASP A 1 -0.80 -6.89 -16.72
C ASP A 1 -1.33 -7.83 -15.64
N TYR A 2 -2.62 -8.01 -15.62
CA TYR A 2 -3.26 -8.79 -14.56
C TYR A 2 -3.01 -10.29 -14.68
N ALA A 3 -2.47 -10.74 -15.80
CA ALA A 3 -2.11 -12.15 -15.93
C ALA A 3 -1.06 -12.56 -14.91
N ASN A 4 -0.25 -11.61 -14.46
CA ASN A 4 0.80 -11.88 -13.49
C ASN A 4 0.44 -11.47 -12.08
N PHE A 5 -0.80 -11.08 -11.86
CA PHE A 5 -1.22 -10.69 -10.53
C PHE A 5 -1.05 -11.86 -9.56
N PRO A 6 -0.54 -11.62 -8.36
CA PRO A 6 -0.33 -12.71 -7.41
C PRO A 6 -1.61 -13.48 -7.15
N LYS A 7 -1.51 -14.79 -7.23
CA LYS A 7 -2.66 -15.63 -6.94
C LYS A 7 -3.00 -15.48 -5.45
N MET A 8 -4.21 -15.05 -5.19
CA MET A 8 -4.62 -14.74 -3.84
C MET A 8 -5.35 -15.90 -3.22
N THR A 9 -4.78 -16.41 -2.16
CA THR A 9 -5.48 -17.36 -1.32
C THR A 9 -6.01 -16.57 -0.13
N LYS A 10 -7.31 -16.37 -0.10
CA LYS A 10 -7.94 -15.69 1.03
C LYS A 10 -7.94 -16.63 2.23
N ILE A 11 -7.80 -16.04 3.39
CA ILE A 11 -7.91 -16.77 4.64
C ILE A 11 -9.24 -16.40 5.26
N LYS A 12 -10.06 -17.41 5.53
CA LYS A 12 -11.34 -17.14 6.14
C LYS A 12 -11.17 -16.64 7.56
N ASN A 13 -11.98 -15.65 7.93
CA ASN A 13 -11.90 -15.05 9.25
C ASN A 13 -12.65 -15.91 10.26
N GLN A 14 -12.08 -17.06 10.60
CA GLN A 14 -12.71 -18.00 11.49
C GLN A 14 -12.73 -17.53 12.93
N MET A 15 -11.77 -16.73 13.31
CA MET A 15 -11.71 -16.18 14.66
C MET A 15 -12.66 -15.01 14.84
N LYS A 16 -13.31 -14.58 13.76
CA LYS A 16 -14.27 -13.48 13.78
C LYS A 16 -13.66 -12.21 14.34
N VAL A 17 -12.42 -11.92 13.89
CA VAL A 17 -11.77 -10.69 14.24
C VAL A 17 -12.52 -9.53 13.62
N SER A 18 -12.85 -8.53 14.43
CA SER A 18 -13.58 -7.36 13.96
C SER A 18 -12.83 -6.06 14.21
N GLU A 19 -11.71 -6.13 14.93
CA GLU A 19 -10.89 -4.96 15.19
C GLU A 19 -10.05 -4.61 13.99
N MET A 20 -9.56 -3.38 13.98
CA MET A 20 -8.68 -2.93 12.89
C MET A 20 -7.42 -3.78 12.85
N VAL A 21 -7.10 -4.27 11.67
CA VAL A 21 -5.83 -4.93 11.39
C VAL A 21 -4.98 -3.93 10.64
N GLN A 22 -3.78 -3.68 11.12
CA GLN A 22 -2.89 -2.70 10.49
C GLN A 22 -1.52 -3.31 10.29
N VAL A 23 -0.97 -3.11 9.09
CA VAL A 23 0.37 -3.58 8.74
C VAL A 23 1.17 -2.37 8.31
N ASN A 24 2.28 -2.13 8.99
CA ASN A 24 3.15 -1.01 8.71
C ASN A 24 4.46 -1.48 8.09
N ASP A 25 5.20 -0.55 7.53
CA ASP A 25 6.56 -0.77 7.04
C ASP A 25 6.66 -1.87 5.99
N ILE A 26 5.67 -1.93 5.12
CA ILE A 26 5.74 -2.84 3.97
C ILE A 26 6.72 -2.24 2.98
N THR A 27 7.72 -3.00 2.59
CA THR A 27 8.77 -2.50 1.70
C THR A 27 8.21 -2.16 0.33
N LEU A 28 8.59 -0.99 -0.15
CA LEU A 28 8.23 -0.52 -1.49
C LEU A 28 9.52 -0.21 -2.22
N THR A 29 9.80 -0.98 -3.26
CA THR A 29 10.99 -0.74 -4.08
C THR A 29 10.60 -0.93 -5.53
N SER A 30 10.94 0.07 -6.35
CA SER A 30 10.63 0.04 -7.76
C SER A 30 11.75 0.71 -8.52
N THR A 31 12.14 0.11 -9.63
CA THR A 31 13.14 0.67 -10.50
C THR A 31 12.57 0.78 -11.91
N CYS A 32 12.64 1.98 -12.45
CA CYS A 32 12.20 2.20 -13.81
C CYS A 32 13.43 2.13 -14.70
N GLU A 33 13.54 1.08 -15.49
CA GLU A 33 14.73 0.84 -16.31
C GLU A 33 15.03 1.97 -17.26
N HIS A 34 14.00 2.53 -17.84
CA HIS A 34 14.18 3.48 -18.93
C HIS A 34 14.44 4.89 -18.46
N HIS A 35 14.12 5.19 -17.24
CA HIS A 35 14.17 6.56 -16.75
C HIS A 35 15.15 6.75 -15.62
N PHE A 36 15.82 5.70 -15.22
CA PHE A 36 16.81 5.79 -14.15
C PHE A 36 16.22 6.37 -12.87
N VAL A 37 14.96 6.04 -12.61
CA VAL A 37 14.29 6.49 -11.40
C VAL A 37 14.06 5.29 -10.51
N THR A 38 14.56 5.39 -9.29
CA THR A 38 14.33 4.37 -8.28
C THR A 38 13.41 4.96 -7.22
N ILE A 39 12.40 4.21 -6.87
CA ILE A 39 11.48 4.59 -5.81
C ILE A 39 11.76 3.67 -4.64
N ASP A 40 11.95 4.26 -3.47
CA ASP A 40 12.27 3.51 -2.28
C ASP A 40 11.45 4.06 -1.13
N GLY A 41 10.76 3.18 -0.43
CA GLY A 41 9.93 3.64 0.64
C GLY A 41 9.18 2.52 1.31
N ASN A 42 8.04 2.87 1.88
CA ASN A 42 7.23 1.87 2.56
C ASN A 42 5.75 2.20 2.42
N VAL A 43 4.96 1.19 2.70
CA VAL A 43 3.51 1.26 2.63
C VAL A 43 2.97 0.80 3.97
N ALA A 44 1.92 1.46 4.42
CA ALA A 44 1.11 0.99 5.53
C ALA A 44 -0.30 0.77 5.02
N MET A 45 -0.97 -0.23 5.53
CA MET A 45 -2.35 -0.48 5.18
C MET A 45 -3.10 -0.97 6.40
N ALA A 46 -4.40 -0.73 6.40
CA ALA A 46 -5.25 -1.18 7.49
C ALA A 46 -6.60 -1.55 6.93
N TYR A 47 -7.30 -2.44 7.63
CA TYR A 47 -8.64 -2.81 7.25
C TYR A 47 -9.40 -3.36 8.45
N TYR A 48 -10.72 -3.34 8.32
CA TYR A 48 -11.59 -4.01 9.26
C TYR A 48 -12.08 -5.30 8.62
N PRO A 49 -11.66 -6.45 9.12
CA PRO A 49 -12.04 -7.71 8.49
C PRO A 49 -13.50 -8.05 8.76
N LYS A 50 -14.09 -8.77 7.83
CA LYS A 50 -15.43 -9.34 8.02
C LYS A 50 -15.35 -10.84 7.78
N ASP A 51 -15.40 -11.24 6.53
CA ASP A 51 -15.37 -12.66 6.19
C ASP A 51 -13.97 -13.16 5.87
N TRP A 52 -13.08 -12.26 5.51
CA TRP A 52 -11.75 -12.62 5.01
C TRP A 52 -10.67 -11.83 5.71
N VAL A 53 -9.51 -12.46 5.84
CA VAL A 53 -8.29 -11.77 6.25
C VAL A 53 -7.22 -12.06 5.20
N ILE A 54 -6.19 -11.22 5.14
CA ILE A 54 -5.11 -11.38 4.18
C ILE A 54 -3.84 -11.69 4.95
N GLY A 55 -3.14 -12.73 4.52
CA GLY A 55 -1.86 -13.06 5.11
C GLY A 55 -0.81 -12.02 4.79
N LEU A 56 0.14 -11.85 5.71
CA LEU A 56 1.16 -10.81 5.58
C LEU A 56 1.97 -10.97 4.30
N SER A 57 2.35 -12.19 3.95
CA SER A 57 3.14 -12.40 2.73
C SER A 57 2.38 -12.02 1.48
N LYS A 58 1.05 -12.18 1.49
CA LYS A 58 0.25 -11.79 0.34
C LYS A 58 0.17 -10.28 0.21
N ILE A 59 0.07 -9.58 1.34
CA ILE A 59 0.09 -8.13 1.33
C ILE A 59 1.38 -7.63 0.69
N ASN A 60 2.52 -8.21 1.10
CA ASN A 60 3.80 -7.84 0.53
C ASN A 60 3.84 -8.08 -0.98
N ARG A 61 3.27 -9.19 -1.44
CA ARG A 61 3.26 -9.51 -2.86
C ARG A 61 2.42 -8.54 -3.67
N ILE A 62 1.30 -8.12 -3.11
CA ILE A 62 0.43 -7.16 -3.81
C ILE A 62 1.16 -5.84 -3.98
N VAL A 63 1.82 -5.37 -2.93
CA VAL A 63 2.57 -4.13 -3.02
C VAL A 63 3.68 -4.25 -4.06
N ALA A 64 4.42 -5.36 -4.03
CA ALA A 64 5.51 -5.57 -5.00
C ALA A 64 4.99 -5.62 -6.43
N PHE A 65 3.84 -6.26 -6.64
CA PHE A 65 3.28 -6.38 -7.98
C PHE A 65 3.00 -5.01 -8.59
N PHE A 66 2.31 -4.15 -7.83
CA PHE A 66 1.96 -2.84 -8.37
C PHE A 66 3.16 -1.90 -8.42
N ALA A 67 4.14 -2.09 -7.54
CA ALA A 67 5.32 -1.25 -7.52
C ALA A 67 6.24 -1.46 -8.73
N GLN A 68 6.09 -2.58 -9.42
CA GLN A 68 6.93 -2.86 -10.58
C GLN A 68 6.59 -2.02 -11.79
N ARG A 69 5.46 -1.34 -11.77
CA ARG A 69 5.00 -0.60 -12.93
C ARG A 69 5.39 0.86 -12.82
N PRO A 70 5.94 1.44 -13.90
CA PRO A 70 6.20 2.87 -13.90
C PRO A 70 4.86 3.61 -13.82
N GLN A 71 4.69 4.40 -12.79
CA GLN A 71 3.45 5.15 -12.63
C GLN A 71 3.63 6.21 -11.57
N VAL A 72 2.72 7.15 -11.54
CA VAL A 72 2.75 8.16 -10.50
C VAL A 72 2.28 7.55 -9.18
N GLN A 73 2.80 8.09 -8.11
CA GLN A 73 2.55 7.53 -6.79
C GLN A 73 1.08 7.57 -6.40
N GLU A 74 0.38 8.60 -6.81
CA GLU A 74 -1.05 8.70 -6.50
C GLU A 74 -1.83 7.53 -7.10
N ARG A 75 -1.47 7.15 -8.33
CA ARG A 75 -2.14 6.02 -8.97
C ARG A 75 -1.81 4.71 -8.28
N LEU A 76 -0.56 4.55 -7.89
CA LEU A 76 -0.16 3.36 -7.15
C LEU A 76 -0.98 3.22 -5.88
N THR A 77 -1.16 4.31 -5.15
CA THR A 77 -1.88 4.29 -3.90
C THR A 77 -3.34 3.88 -4.12
N GLU A 78 -3.98 4.42 -5.16
CA GLU A 78 -5.36 4.07 -5.46
C GLU A 78 -5.48 2.61 -5.92
N GLN A 79 -4.51 2.13 -6.67
CA GLN A 79 -4.53 0.74 -7.12
C GLN A 79 -4.40 -0.21 -5.95
N LEU A 80 -3.57 0.12 -4.98
CA LEU A 80 -3.44 -0.70 -3.78
C LEU A 80 -4.73 -0.73 -2.99
N LEU A 81 -5.36 0.43 -2.84
CA LEU A 81 -6.65 0.47 -2.14
C LEU A 81 -7.67 -0.43 -2.81
N THR A 82 -7.83 -0.29 -4.13
CA THR A 82 -8.80 -1.08 -4.87
C THR A 82 -8.50 -2.57 -4.79
N ALA A 83 -7.22 -2.94 -4.89
CA ALA A 83 -6.85 -4.34 -4.83
C ALA A 83 -7.21 -4.95 -3.48
N PHE A 84 -6.90 -4.26 -2.39
CA PHE A 84 -7.21 -4.78 -1.06
C PHE A 84 -8.71 -4.84 -0.83
N GLN A 85 -9.45 -3.83 -1.29
CA GLN A 85 -10.91 -3.85 -1.17
C GLN A 85 -11.52 -5.02 -1.92
N THR A 86 -10.99 -5.30 -3.10
CA THR A 86 -11.51 -6.39 -3.91
C THR A 86 -11.25 -7.73 -3.26
N ILE A 87 -10.05 -7.92 -2.73
CA ILE A 87 -9.69 -9.19 -2.10
C ILE A 87 -10.49 -9.41 -0.83
N LEU A 88 -10.64 -8.36 -0.02
CA LEU A 88 -11.37 -8.46 1.24
C LEU A 88 -12.87 -8.45 1.05
N GLU A 89 -13.34 -8.07 -0.12
CA GLU A 89 -14.76 -7.90 -0.40
C GLU A 89 -15.39 -6.94 0.59
N LYS A 90 -14.67 -5.86 0.88
CA LYS A 90 -15.11 -4.88 1.86
C LYS A 90 -14.41 -3.56 1.56
N ASP A 91 -15.16 -2.46 1.77
CA ASP A 91 -14.63 -1.14 1.46
C ASP A 91 -13.72 -0.56 2.53
N ASP A 92 -13.77 -1.07 3.75
CA ASP A 92 -13.11 -0.48 4.90
C ASP A 92 -11.61 -0.76 4.89
N VAL A 93 -10.90 -0.03 4.05
CA VAL A 93 -9.47 -0.19 3.83
C VAL A 93 -8.81 1.19 3.79
N ALA A 94 -7.60 1.27 4.31
CA ALA A 94 -6.78 2.48 4.24
C ALA A 94 -5.40 2.10 3.71
N VAL A 95 -4.82 2.98 2.91
CA VAL A 95 -3.47 2.78 2.36
C VAL A 95 -2.71 4.09 2.51
N TYR A 96 -1.44 3.97 2.90
CA TYR A 96 -0.54 5.09 3.08
C TYR A 96 0.79 4.74 2.45
N VAL A 97 1.29 5.59 1.58
CA VAL A 97 2.55 5.35 0.88
C VAL A 97 3.50 6.51 1.17
N ASN A 98 4.68 6.17 1.62
CA ASN A 98 5.75 7.13 1.86
C ASN A 98 6.93 6.71 1.01
N ALA A 99 7.28 7.52 0.02
CA ALA A 99 8.28 7.12 -0.95
C ALA A 99 9.25 8.23 -1.27
N THR A 100 10.51 7.85 -1.41
CA THR A 100 11.56 8.73 -1.85
C THR A 100 11.90 8.38 -3.30
N HIS A 101 12.01 9.39 -4.12
CA HIS A 101 12.30 9.21 -5.53
C HIS A 101 13.75 9.60 -5.78
N PHE A 102 14.52 8.66 -6.29
CA PHE A 102 15.90 8.92 -6.67
C PHE A 102 15.99 8.98 -8.18
N CYS A 103 16.50 10.07 -8.68
CA CYS A 103 16.77 10.19 -10.11
C CYS A 103 18.24 9.95 -10.32
N VAL A 104 18.58 8.78 -10.86
CA VAL A 104 19.98 8.41 -11.11
C VAL A 104 20.26 8.69 -12.56
N THR A 105 20.95 9.80 -12.83
CA THR A 105 21.30 10.20 -14.18
C THR A 105 22.81 10.33 -14.26
N ALA A 106 23.27 10.80 -15.42
CA ALA A 106 24.69 11.05 -15.59
C ALA A 106 25.23 12.07 -14.58
N ARG A 107 24.36 12.87 -14.03
CA ARG A 107 24.75 13.87 -13.03
C ARG A 107 24.68 13.35 -11.60
N GLY A 108 24.23 12.13 -11.43
CA GLY A 108 24.14 11.54 -10.13
C GLY A 108 22.84 11.85 -9.43
N VAL A 109 22.78 11.45 -8.18
CA VAL A 109 21.58 11.60 -7.36
C VAL A 109 21.46 13.05 -6.92
N LYS A 110 20.26 13.62 -7.11
CA LYS A 110 20.06 15.02 -6.79
C LYS A 110 19.71 15.21 -5.32
N ASP A 111 18.52 14.85 -4.94
CA ASP A 111 18.02 15.14 -3.59
C ASP A 111 17.52 13.86 -2.98
N THR A 112 18.13 13.47 -1.86
CA THR A 112 17.76 12.23 -1.21
C THR A 112 16.99 12.46 0.08
N HIS A 113 16.62 13.69 0.37
CA HIS A 113 15.94 14.01 1.63
C HIS A 113 14.45 14.19 1.46
N SER A 114 14.01 14.47 0.25
CA SER A 114 12.59 14.68 0.01
C SER A 114 11.87 13.36 -0.12
N TYR A 115 10.65 13.32 0.40
CA TYR A 115 9.79 12.17 0.22
C TYR A 115 8.38 12.66 0.00
N THR A 116 7.57 11.79 -0.61
CA THR A 116 6.19 12.10 -0.93
C THR A 116 5.28 11.15 -0.17
N VAL A 117 4.25 11.70 0.42
CA VAL A 117 3.26 10.91 1.13
C VAL A 117 1.94 11.00 0.38
N THR A 118 1.36 9.84 0.10
CA THR A 118 0.03 9.76 -0.49
C THR A 118 -0.78 8.76 0.29
N SER A 119 -2.08 8.98 0.35
CA SER A 119 -2.96 8.04 1.04
C SER A 119 -4.28 7.93 0.31
N ALA A 120 -4.96 6.82 0.56
CA ALA A 120 -6.27 6.55 -0.02
C ALA A 120 -7.09 5.82 1.00
N TYR A 121 -8.37 6.16 1.07
CA TYR A 121 -9.25 5.65 2.11
C TYR A 121 -10.56 5.20 1.49
N GLY A 122 -11.11 4.10 2.04
CA GLY A 122 -12.42 3.62 1.66
C GLY A 122 -13.24 3.30 2.88
N GLY A 123 -14.56 3.25 2.71
CA GLY A 123 -15.47 2.87 3.76
C GLY A 123 -15.33 3.74 5.00
N VAL A 124 -15.19 3.11 6.15
CA VAL A 124 -15.16 3.83 7.42
C VAL A 124 -13.93 4.76 7.53
N PHE A 125 -12.84 4.41 6.87
CA PHE A 125 -11.66 5.29 6.88
C PHE A 125 -11.91 6.58 6.13
N LEU A 126 -12.75 6.53 5.12
CA LEU A 126 -13.11 7.72 4.37
C LEU A 126 -14.13 8.57 5.13
N GLU A 127 -15.08 7.93 5.77
CA GLU A 127 -16.23 8.61 6.36
C GLU A 127 -15.98 9.09 7.79
N ASP A 128 -15.14 8.40 8.53
CA ASP A 128 -14.93 8.72 9.95
C ASP A 128 -13.52 9.23 10.18
N ARG A 129 -13.43 10.50 10.54
CA ARG A 129 -12.14 11.13 10.76
C ARG A 129 -11.35 10.48 11.89
N GLU A 130 -12.02 10.07 12.95
CA GLU A 130 -11.30 9.47 14.08
C GLU A 130 -10.69 8.13 13.73
N THR A 131 -11.38 7.34 12.94
CA THR A 131 -10.82 6.08 12.46
C THR A 131 -9.58 6.32 11.62
N ARG A 132 -9.64 7.32 10.75
CA ARG A 132 -8.49 7.66 9.92
C ARG A 132 -7.32 8.12 10.76
N LYS A 133 -7.57 8.93 11.79
CA LYS A 133 -6.53 9.39 12.69
C LYS A 133 -5.88 8.23 13.44
N GLU A 134 -6.67 7.28 13.85
CA GLU A 134 -6.15 6.10 14.53
C GLU A 134 -5.17 5.34 13.63
N PHE A 135 -5.53 5.17 12.37
CA PHE A 135 -4.65 4.53 11.41
C PHE A 135 -3.35 5.29 11.26
N LEU A 136 -3.46 6.60 11.06
CA LEU A 136 -2.27 7.42 10.82
C LEU A 136 -1.37 7.51 12.06
N SER A 137 -1.94 7.49 13.25
CA SER A 137 -1.16 7.66 14.47
C SER A 137 -0.20 6.50 14.71
N SER A 138 -0.54 5.30 14.28
CA SER A 138 0.33 4.16 14.51
C SER A 138 1.43 4.03 13.45
N ILE A 139 1.37 4.83 12.40
CA ILE A 139 2.44 4.86 11.40
C ILE A 139 3.63 5.65 11.89
N GLN A 140 3.38 6.69 12.64
CA GLN A 140 4.42 7.60 13.12
C GLN A 140 5.20 6.98 14.25
N LYS A 141 6.43 6.59 13.99
CA LYS A 141 7.29 6.03 15.03
C LYS A 141 8.70 6.57 14.97
#